data_7b402f2cf9389ed8c7f5b95f059ab76f
#
_entry.id   7b402f2cf9389ed8c7f5b95f059ab76f
#
_cell.length_a   1.000
_cell.length_b   1.000
_cell.length_c   1.000
_cell.angle_alpha   90.00
_cell.angle_beta   90.00
_cell.angle_gamma   90.00
#
_symmetry.space_group_name_H-M   'P 1'
#
loop_
_entity.id
_entity.type
_entity.pdbx_description
1 polymer ?
#
loop_
_entity_poly.entity_id
_entity_poly.type
_entity_poly.pdbx_seq_one_letter_code
_entity_poly.pdbx_strand_id
1 'polypeptide(L)'
;MGKLESQLSKITGYERSQYCHQCGKCSSGCPSANYLDFRPRKILAMAQLGMIEELLESEVIWHCAQCLLCKERCPRDAAPSDVIQALQNLAYALDEHVPEGYPALIASILKTGVVQTPIRVKVWKSLPTKTTVKGEFEFKDRADLGLPDLKKPEQQIIAESLKAVLKWKEK
;
A
#
# COMPACT_ATOMS: atom_id res chain seq x y z
N MET A 1 25.27 -8.44 -9.52
CA MET A 1 24.19 -7.92 -8.64
C MET A 1 24.33 -6.42 -8.58
N GLY A 2 23.33 -5.71 -9.03
CA GLY A 2 23.29 -4.25 -9.03
C GLY A 2 23.22 -3.68 -7.60
N LYS A 3 23.56 -2.41 -7.44
CA LYS A 3 23.46 -1.70 -6.16
C LYS A 3 22.03 -1.76 -5.59
N LEU A 4 21.02 -1.65 -6.44
CA LEU A 4 19.60 -1.70 -6.08
C LEU A 4 19.15 -3.09 -5.61
N GLU A 5 19.61 -4.16 -6.26
CA GLU A 5 19.33 -5.53 -5.81
C GLU A 5 19.90 -5.81 -4.43
N SER A 6 21.09 -5.28 -4.14
CA SER A 6 21.70 -5.36 -2.80
C SER A 6 20.90 -4.59 -1.74
N GLN A 7 20.22 -3.52 -2.11
CA GLN A 7 19.31 -2.79 -1.21
C GLN A 7 18.01 -3.54 -1.00
N LEU A 8 17.40 -4.06 -2.08
CA LEU A 8 16.17 -4.83 -2.03
C LEU A 8 16.32 -6.14 -1.23
N SER A 9 17.46 -6.83 -1.37
CA SER A 9 17.71 -8.06 -0.61
C SER A 9 17.69 -7.86 0.91
N LYS A 10 17.83 -6.63 1.38
CA LYS A 10 17.71 -6.24 2.79
C LYS A 10 16.27 -5.95 3.21
N ILE A 11 15.35 -5.81 2.25
CA ILE A 11 13.95 -5.54 2.53
C ILE A 11 13.21 -6.88 2.59
N THR A 12 12.60 -7.15 3.73
CA THR A 12 11.83 -8.38 3.97
C THR A 12 10.74 -8.55 2.91
N GLY A 13 10.72 -9.68 2.28
CA GLY A 13 9.69 -10.08 1.32
C GLY A 13 10.14 -10.08 -0.14
N TYR A 14 11.18 -9.32 -0.51
CA TYR A 14 11.67 -9.28 -1.88
C TYR A 14 12.25 -10.62 -2.35
N GLU A 15 12.94 -11.34 -1.46
CA GLU A 15 13.54 -12.66 -1.73
C GLU A 15 12.52 -13.68 -2.24
N ARG A 16 11.25 -13.51 -1.88
CA ARG A 16 10.15 -14.38 -2.31
C ARG A 16 9.88 -14.32 -3.81
N SER A 17 10.32 -13.28 -4.49
CA SER A 17 10.19 -13.17 -5.96
C SER A 17 10.77 -14.38 -6.67
N GLN A 18 11.86 -14.95 -6.13
CA GLN A 18 12.56 -16.11 -6.70
C GLN A 18 11.74 -17.41 -6.71
N TYR A 19 10.70 -17.50 -5.87
CA TYR A 19 9.83 -18.67 -5.83
C TYR A 19 8.75 -18.67 -6.93
N CYS A 20 8.62 -17.59 -7.67
CA CYS A 20 7.57 -17.43 -8.67
C CYS A 20 7.86 -18.28 -9.91
N HIS A 21 6.95 -19.20 -10.25
CA HIS A 21 6.99 -20.00 -11.50
C HIS A 21 6.00 -19.49 -12.56
N GLN A 22 5.56 -18.24 -12.47
CA GLN A 22 4.79 -17.54 -13.49
C GLN A 22 3.43 -18.16 -13.85
N CYS A 23 2.73 -18.82 -12.92
CA CYS A 23 1.44 -19.49 -13.15
C CYS A 23 0.25 -18.57 -13.45
N GLY A 24 0.35 -17.27 -13.16
CA GLY A 24 -0.68 -16.27 -13.49
C GLY A 24 -1.84 -16.13 -12.49
N LYS A 25 -1.98 -16.99 -11.47
CA LYS A 25 -3.09 -16.94 -10.50
C LYS A 25 -3.22 -15.58 -9.78
N CYS A 26 -2.10 -14.90 -9.53
CA CYS A 26 -2.09 -13.58 -8.91
C CYS A 26 -2.69 -12.49 -9.80
N SER A 27 -2.45 -12.55 -11.11
CA SER A 27 -2.95 -11.54 -12.06
C SER A 27 -4.41 -11.76 -12.44
N SER A 28 -4.85 -13.02 -12.56
CA SER A 28 -6.24 -13.34 -12.93
C SER A 28 -7.28 -12.91 -11.88
N GLY A 29 -6.88 -12.78 -10.62
CA GLY A 29 -7.77 -12.38 -9.54
C GLY A 29 -7.49 -10.99 -8.98
N CYS A 30 -6.60 -10.21 -9.59
CA CYS A 30 -6.23 -8.90 -9.09
C CYS A 30 -7.30 -7.86 -9.43
N PRO A 31 -7.89 -7.15 -8.45
CA PRO A 31 -8.87 -6.11 -8.72
C PRO A 31 -8.30 -4.96 -9.55
N SER A 32 -7.06 -4.53 -9.29
CA SER A 32 -6.41 -3.48 -10.07
C SER A 32 -6.17 -3.89 -11.53
N ALA A 33 -5.95 -5.18 -11.81
CA ALA A 33 -5.74 -5.69 -13.15
C ALA A 33 -6.96 -5.58 -14.06
N ASN A 34 -8.15 -5.41 -13.50
CA ASN A 34 -9.39 -5.27 -14.26
C ASN A 34 -9.58 -3.86 -14.83
N TYR A 35 -8.96 -2.86 -14.21
CA TYR A 35 -9.17 -1.45 -14.52
C TYR A 35 -7.90 -0.74 -14.97
N LEU A 36 -6.73 -1.27 -14.65
CA LEU A 36 -5.43 -0.68 -14.90
C LEU A 36 -4.50 -1.69 -15.59
N ASP A 37 -3.49 -1.21 -16.31
CA ASP A 37 -2.43 -2.09 -16.83
C ASP A 37 -1.46 -2.52 -15.71
N PHE A 38 -2.03 -3.20 -14.73
CA PHE A 38 -1.36 -3.71 -13.56
C PHE A 38 -1.41 -5.24 -13.53
N ARG A 39 -0.25 -5.87 -13.56
CA ARG A 39 -0.14 -7.34 -13.58
C ARG A 39 0.90 -7.80 -12.56
N PRO A 40 0.49 -8.27 -11.36
CA PRO A 40 1.43 -8.76 -10.35
C PRO A 40 2.43 -9.79 -10.89
N ARG A 41 1.99 -10.68 -11.79
CA ARG A 41 2.89 -11.64 -12.43
C ARG A 41 4.00 -10.97 -13.23
N LYS A 42 3.69 -9.91 -14.00
CA LYS A 42 4.67 -9.16 -14.79
C LYS A 42 5.69 -8.49 -13.89
N ILE A 43 5.25 -7.88 -12.80
CA ILE A 43 6.13 -7.24 -11.82
C ILE A 43 7.10 -8.25 -11.22
N LEU A 44 6.60 -9.45 -10.83
CA LEU A 44 7.49 -10.50 -10.33
C LEU A 44 8.48 -11.00 -11.38
N ALA A 45 8.05 -11.14 -12.65
CA ALA A 45 8.96 -11.52 -13.73
C ALA A 45 10.08 -10.49 -13.92
N MET A 46 9.74 -9.21 -13.94
CA MET A 46 10.72 -8.12 -14.05
C MET A 46 11.67 -8.13 -12.84
N ALA A 47 11.14 -8.32 -11.63
CA ALA A 47 11.96 -8.44 -10.42
C ALA A 47 12.93 -9.62 -10.48
N GLN A 48 12.50 -10.80 -10.98
CA GLN A 48 13.37 -11.96 -11.18
C GLN A 48 14.47 -11.72 -12.21
N LEU A 49 14.20 -10.89 -13.22
CA LEU A 49 15.16 -10.52 -14.28
C LEU A 49 16.08 -9.37 -13.85
N GLY A 50 15.93 -8.82 -12.65
CA GLY A 50 16.73 -7.71 -12.16
C GLY A 50 16.35 -6.34 -12.74
N MET A 51 15.21 -6.23 -13.44
CA MET A 51 14.71 -4.98 -14.06
C MET A 51 14.09 -4.06 -12.99
N ILE A 52 14.86 -3.75 -11.95
CA ILE A 52 14.36 -3.02 -10.78
C ILE A 52 14.23 -1.53 -11.09
N GLU A 53 15.20 -0.96 -11.80
CA GLU A 53 15.20 0.46 -12.19
C GLU A 53 13.94 0.80 -12.97
N GLU A 54 13.61 0.00 -13.99
CA GLU A 54 12.39 0.18 -14.80
C GLU A 54 11.10 0.06 -13.98
N LEU A 55 11.09 -0.80 -12.94
CA LEU A 55 9.95 -0.91 -12.04
C LEU A 55 9.80 0.31 -11.14
N LEU A 56 10.91 0.89 -10.67
CA LEU A 56 10.90 2.08 -9.81
C LEU A 56 10.55 3.34 -10.60
N GLU A 57 11.03 3.46 -11.84
CA GLU A 57 10.71 4.56 -12.76
C GLU A 57 9.24 4.55 -13.19
N SER A 58 8.62 3.37 -13.16
CA SER A 58 7.21 3.23 -13.55
C SER A 58 6.28 3.44 -12.36
N GLU A 59 5.15 4.12 -12.59
CA GLU A 59 4.10 4.25 -11.58
C GLU A 59 3.34 2.94 -11.30
N VAL A 60 3.64 1.87 -12.06
CA VAL A 60 2.86 0.63 -12.02
C VAL A 60 2.81 -0.02 -10.65
N ILE A 61 3.91 0.08 -9.86
CA ILE A 61 3.95 -0.50 -8.52
C ILE A 61 2.95 0.15 -7.56
N TRP A 62 2.60 1.43 -7.78
CA TRP A 62 1.66 2.18 -6.95
C TRP A 62 0.19 1.88 -7.24
N HIS A 63 -0.11 1.18 -8.33
CA HIS A 63 -1.46 0.71 -8.66
C HIS A 63 -1.93 -0.46 -7.80
N CYS A 64 -1.08 -0.97 -6.89
CA CYS A 64 -1.43 -2.05 -5.99
C CYS A 64 -2.42 -1.59 -4.92
N ALA A 65 -3.63 -2.18 -4.91
CA ALA A 65 -4.64 -1.91 -3.88
C ALA A 65 -4.36 -2.58 -2.53
N GLN A 66 -3.24 -3.28 -2.38
CA GLN A 66 -2.80 -4.01 -1.17
C GLN A 66 -3.86 -4.92 -0.55
N CYS A 67 -4.70 -5.51 -1.39
CA CYS A 67 -5.78 -6.41 -0.96
C CYS A 67 -5.31 -7.82 -0.55
N LEU A 68 -4.02 -8.12 -0.69
CA LEU A 68 -3.33 -9.37 -0.34
C LEU A 68 -3.79 -10.63 -1.09
N LEU A 69 -4.78 -10.54 -1.97
CA LEU A 69 -5.36 -11.67 -2.68
C LEU A 69 -4.33 -12.47 -3.50
N CYS A 70 -3.35 -11.77 -4.08
CA CYS A 70 -2.25 -12.41 -4.83
C CYS A 70 -1.31 -13.22 -3.93
N LYS A 71 -1.16 -12.86 -2.66
CA LYS A 71 -0.40 -13.60 -1.66
C LYS A 71 -1.14 -14.88 -1.28
N GLU A 72 -2.41 -14.76 -0.90
CA GLU A 72 -3.25 -15.87 -0.48
C GLU A 72 -3.42 -16.95 -1.56
N ARG A 73 -3.48 -16.54 -2.83
CA ARG A 73 -3.65 -17.46 -3.96
C ARG A 73 -2.35 -18.04 -4.52
N CYS A 74 -1.20 -17.63 -4.00
CA CYS A 74 0.08 -18.05 -4.54
C CYS A 74 0.43 -19.49 -4.15
N PRO A 75 0.53 -20.44 -5.10
CA PRO A 75 0.82 -21.83 -4.78
C PRO A 75 2.29 -22.08 -4.39
N ARG A 76 3.15 -21.06 -4.59
CA ARG A 76 4.60 -21.14 -4.33
C ARG A 76 5.03 -20.17 -3.23
N ASP A 77 4.09 -19.54 -2.56
CA ASP A 77 4.37 -18.51 -1.54
C ASP A 77 5.33 -17.39 -2.01
N ALA A 78 5.31 -17.09 -3.31
CA ALA A 78 6.08 -15.99 -3.87
C ALA A 78 5.58 -14.61 -3.41
N ALA A 79 4.42 -14.57 -2.75
CA ALA A 79 3.83 -13.40 -2.10
C ALA A 79 3.96 -12.10 -2.91
N PRO A 80 3.32 -11.98 -4.09
CA PRO A 80 3.51 -10.81 -4.97
C PRO A 80 3.25 -9.47 -4.29
N SER A 81 2.30 -9.39 -3.36
CA SER A 81 2.05 -8.17 -2.57
C SER A 81 3.26 -7.73 -1.76
N ASP A 82 3.98 -8.67 -1.16
CA ASP A 82 5.14 -8.37 -0.30
C ASP A 82 6.29 -7.85 -1.16
N VAL A 83 6.50 -8.44 -2.34
CA VAL A 83 7.50 -7.97 -3.33
C VAL A 83 7.16 -6.57 -3.82
N ILE A 84 5.89 -6.30 -4.17
CA ILE A 84 5.45 -4.98 -4.61
C ILE A 84 5.63 -3.95 -3.49
N GLN A 85 5.30 -4.30 -2.25
CA GLN A 85 5.50 -3.42 -1.10
C GLN A 85 6.99 -3.12 -0.86
N ALA A 86 7.86 -4.12 -1.04
CA ALA A 86 9.30 -3.92 -0.96
C ALA A 86 9.80 -2.92 -2.02
N LEU A 87 9.29 -3.02 -3.26
CA LEU A 87 9.59 -2.07 -4.33
C LEU A 87 9.07 -0.66 -4.02
N GLN A 88 7.83 -0.53 -3.50
CA GLN A 88 7.28 0.76 -3.07
C GLN A 88 8.13 1.40 -1.95
N ASN A 89 8.57 0.60 -0.97
CA ASN A 89 9.44 1.09 0.11
C ASN A 89 10.80 1.58 -0.43
N LEU A 90 11.36 0.87 -1.41
CA LEU A 90 12.60 1.29 -2.06
C LEU A 90 12.40 2.56 -2.88
N ALA A 91 11.33 2.64 -3.69
CA ALA A 91 11.00 3.84 -4.46
C ALA A 91 10.86 5.06 -3.55
N TYR A 92 10.16 4.92 -2.42
CA TYR A 92 10.04 5.98 -1.43
C TYR A 92 11.39 6.38 -0.83
N ALA A 93 12.26 5.40 -0.53
CA ALA A 93 13.58 5.67 0.04
C ALA A 93 14.52 6.41 -0.94
N LEU A 94 14.34 6.17 -2.24
CA LEU A 94 15.12 6.81 -3.31
C LEU A 94 14.47 8.09 -3.86
N ASP A 95 13.24 8.41 -3.42
CA ASP A 95 12.43 9.52 -3.92
C ASP A 95 12.06 9.40 -5.42
N GLU A 96 11.90 8.14 -5.88
CA GLU A 96 11.57 7.80 -7.27
C GLU A 96 10.07 7.66 -7.46
N HIS A 97 9.47 8.52 -8.29
CA HIS A 97 8.06 8.47 -8.73
C HIS A 97 7.03 8.19 -7.63
N VAL A 98 7.25 8.80 -6.44
CA VAL A 98 6.33 8.65 -5.30
C VAL A 98 5.07 9.48 -5.55
N PRO A 99 3.84 8.89 -5.42
CA PRO A 99 2.61 9.65 -5.55
C PRO A 99 2.53 10.82 -4.56
N GLU A 100 2.08 11.99 -5.01
CA GLU A 100 2.06 13.24 -4.23
C GLU A 100 1.38 13.12 -2.85
N GLY A 101 0.38 12.24 -2.72
CA GLY A 101 -0.32 12.01 -1.46
C GLY A 101 0.47 11.26 -0.39
N TYR A 102 1.51 10.51 -0.75
CA TYR A 102 2.26 9.67 0.18
C TYR A 102 3.03 10.46 1.25
N PRO A 103 3.78 11.52 0.92
CA PRO A 103 4.45 12.34 1.92
C PRO A 103 3.48 12.94 2.94
N ALA A 104 2.29 13.36 2.49
CA ALA A 104 1.25 13.89 3.37
C ALA A 104 0.69 12.83 4.33
N LEU A 105 0.49 11.58 3.84
CA LEU A 105 0.08 10.45 4.66
C LEU A 105 1.12 10.14 5.76
N ILE A 106 2.40 10.10 5.39
CA ILE A 106 3.50 9.85 6.34
C ILE A 106 3.58 10.97 7.37
N ALA A 107 3.48 12.24 6.94
CA ALA A 107 3.47 13.37 7.85
C ALA A 107 2.27 13.32 8.83
N SER A 108 1.09 12.88 8.36
CA SER A 108 -0.07 12.66 9.22
C SER A 108 0.19 11.56 10.26
N ILE A 109 0.75 10.42 9.84
CA ILE A 109 1.09 9.32 10.77
C ILE A 109 2.10 9.78 11.83
N LEU A 110 3.14 10.50 11.42
CA LEU A 110 4.16 11.04 12.34
C LEU A 110 3.56 12.01 13.36
N LYS A 111 2.58 12.82 12.94
CA LYS A 111 1.95 13.85 13.79
C LYS A 111 0.86 13.30 14.69
N THR A 112 0.04 12.39 14.21
CA THR A 112 -1.20 11.96 14.88
C THR A 112 -1.22 10.47 15.22
N GLY A 113 -0.28 9.67 14.68
CA GLY A 113 -0.25 8.21 14.80
C GLY A 113 -1.26 7.49 13.90
N VAL A 114 -2.03 8.23 13.08
CA VAL A 114 -3.02 7.66 12.17
C VAL A 114 -2.92 8.30 10.78
N VAL A 115 -3.26 7.54 9.75
CA VAL A 115 -3.24 8.01 8.36
C VAL A 115 -4.26 9.15 8.17
N GLN A 116 -5.44 8.97 8.73
CA GLN A 116 -6.52 9.94 8.65
C GLN A 116 -7.31 9.92 9.95
N THR A 117 -7.53 11.11 10.53
CA THR A 117 -8.37 11.23 11.73
C THR A 117 -9.81 11.48 11.30
N PRO A 118 -10.72 10.51 11.38
CA PRO A 118 -12.12 10.73 11.05
C PRO A 118 -12.76 11.56 12.17
N ILE A 119 -12.88 12.86 11.94
CA ILE A 119 -13.55 13.78 12.86
C ILE A 119 -15.07 13.68 12.69
N ARG A 120 -15.52 13.49 11.44
CA ARG A 120 -16.94 13.43 11.09
C ARG A 120 -17.30 12.11 10.43
N VAL A 121 -18.46 11.60 10.75
CA VAL A 121 -19.03 10.39 10.17
C VAL A 121 -20.20 10.77 9.28
N LYS A 122 -20.20 10.23 8.06
CA LYS A 122 -21.31 10.39 7.13
C LYS A 122 -22.44 9.44 7.53
N VAL A 123 -23.58 10.00 7.92
CA VAL A 123 -24.75 9.26 8.35
C VAL A 123 -25.88 9.46 7.36
N TRP A 124 -26.57 8.37 7.03
CA TRP A 124 -27.77 8.47 6.22
C TRP A 124 -28.91 9.12 6.99
N LYS A 125 -29.40 10.24 6.50
CA LYS A 125 -30.61 10.91 7.00
C LYS A 125 -31.87 10.21 6.49
N SER A 126 -31.81 9.75 5.23
CA SER A 126 -32.83 8.89 4.64
C SER A 126 -32.19 7.83 3.76
N LEU A 127 -32.55 6.58 3.95
CA LEU A 127 -32.08 5.48 3.10
C LEU A 127 -32.73 5.57 1.71
N PRO A 128 -32.00 5.28 0.63
CA PRO A 128 -32.58 5.16 -0.70
C PRO A 128 -33.64 4.05 -0.71
N THR A 129 -34.84 4.40 -1.13
CA THR A 129 -35.94 3.44 -1.33
C THR A 129 -36.02 3.07 -2.80
N LYS A 130 -36.84 2.02 -3.15
CA LYS A 130 -37.05 1.61 -4.55
C LYS A 130 -37.57 2.73 -5.45
N THR A 131 -38.12 3.78 -4.87
CA THR A 131 -38.69 4.95 -5.56
C THR A 131 -37.80 6.18 -5.53
N THR A 132 -36.83 6.26 -4.61
CA THR A 132 -35.89 7.40 -4.48
C THR A 132 -34.46 6.93 -4.77
N VAL A 133 -33.91 7.38 -5.90
CA VAL A 133 -32.57 7.01 -6.36
C VAL A 133 -31.46 7.69 -5.56
N LYS A 134 -31.75 8.75 -4.79
CA LYS A 134 -30.78 9.51 -4.00
C LYS A 134 -31.23 9.59 -2.54
N GLY A 135 -30.39 9.06 -1.64
CA GLY A 135 -30.55 9.29 -0.20
C GLY A 135 -29.88 10.59 0.23
N GLU A 136 -30.36 11.18 1.29
CA GLU A 136 -29.73 12.34 1.92
C GLU A 136 -28.76 11.89 3.01
N PHE A 137 -27.63 12.61 3.13
CA PHE A 137 -26.64 12.41 4.17
C PHE A 137 -26.51 13.62 5.04
N GLU A 138 -26.12 13.40 6.26
CA GLU A 138 -25.57 14.44 7.15
C GLU A 138 -24.21 13.98 7.70
N PHE A 139 -23.40 14.93 8.10
CA PHE A 139 -22.14 14.66 8.76
C PHE A 139 -22.32 14.93 10.27
N LYS A 140 -22.11 13.92 11.09
CA LYS A 140 -22.15 14.03 12.55
C LYS A 140 -20.76 13.83 13.12
N ASP A 141 -20.46 14.52 14.20
CA ASP A 141 -19.23 14.29 14.94
C ASP A 141 -19.29 12.92 15.66
N ARG A 142 -18.14 12.30 15.86
CA ARG A 142 -18.07 10.98 16.50
C ARG A 142 -18.68 10.98 17.90
N ALA A 143 -18.47 12.06 18.65
CA ALA A 143 -19.01 12.25 19.99
C ALA A 143 -20.55 12.24 20.00
N ASP A 144 -21.19 12.87 19.01
CA ASP A 144 -22.66 12.93 18.88
C ASP A 144 -23.27 11.55 18.59
N LEU A 145 -22.45 10.63 18.06
CA LEU A 145 -22.84 9.24 17.77
C LEU A 145 -22.52 8.26 18.90
N GLY A 146 -21.99 8.74 20.02
CA GLY A 146 -21.56 7.90 21.15
C GLY A 146 -20.42 6.94 20.77
N LEU A 147 -19.67 7.22 19.67
CA LEU A 147 -18.54 6.39 19.27
C LEU A 147 -17.34 6.69 20.16
N PRO A 148 -16.59 5.64 20.57
CA PRO A 148 -15.42 5.83 21.42
C PRO A 148 -14.38 6.71 20.75
N ASP A 149 -13.65 7.49 21.54
CA ASP A 149 -12.49 8.22 21.06
C ASP A 149 -11.48 7.26 20.43
N LEU A 150 -10.89 7.71 19.31
CA LEU A 150 -9.80 6.96 18.70
C LEU A 150 -8.63 6.93 19.67
N LYS A 151 -8.30 5.74 20.16
CA LYS A 151 -7.06 5.54 20.93
C LYS A 151 -5.91 5.92 19.99
N LYS A 152 -5.27 7.05 20.29
CA LYS A 152 -4.03 7.42 19.61
C LYS A 152 -2.99 6.36 19.97
N PRO A 153 -2.37 5.67 19.00
CA PRO A 153 -1.26 4.78 19.33
C PRO A 153 -0.16 5.61 19.99
N GLU A 154 0.64 4.98 20.83
CA GLU A 154 1.76 5.67 21.49
C GLU A 154 2.67 6.30 20.44
N GLN A 155 2.59 7.61 20.30
CA GLN A 155 3.28 8.39 19.26
C GLN A 155 4.81 8.16 19.30
N GLN A 156 5.37 7.87 20.46
CA GLN A 156 6.78 7.61 20.64
C GLN A 156 7.23 6.35 19.90
N ILE A 157 6.50 5.23 20.02
CA ILE A 157 6.85 3.96 19.38
C ILE A 157 6.77 4.09 17.85
N ILE A 158 5.72 4.74 17.35
CA ILE A 158 5.55 4.95 15.90
C ILE A 158 6.63 5.90 15.37
N ALA A 159 6.90 7.00 16.08
CA ALA A 159 7.91 7.96 15.68
C ALA A 159 9.32 7.35 15.70
N GLU A 160 9.65 6.50 16.65
CA GLU A 160 10.95 5.80 16.70
C GLU A 160 11.08 4.77 15.59
N SER A 161 10.02 3.98 15.34
CA SER A 161 10.00 3.00 14.25
C SER A 161 10.13 3.67 12.88
N LEU A 162 9.40 4.76 12.66
CA LEU A 162 9.47 5.52 11.41
C LEU A 162 10.80 6.28 11.27
N LYS A 163 11.36 6.83 12.35
CA LYS A 163 12.70 7.43 12.33
C LYS A 163 13.77 6.41 11.97
N ALA A 164 13.64 5.16 12.42
CA ALA A 164 14.55 4.09 12.04
C ALA A 164 14.47 3.80 10.53
N VAL A 165 13.28 3.83 9.94
CA VAL A 165 13.07 3.68 8.49
C VAL A 165 13.56 4.91 7.73
N LEU A 166 13.33 6.12 8.23
CA LEU A 166 13.75 7.37 7.60
C LEU A 166 15.25 7.61 7.67
N LYS A 167 15.94 7.17 8.74
CA LYS A 167 17.42 7.16 8.81
C LYS A 167 18.08 6.31 7.72
N TRP A 168 17.31 5.47 7.09
CA TRP A 168 17.75 4.69 5.92
C TRP A 168 17.91 5.57 4.68
N LYS A 169 17.16 6.68 4.60
CA LYS A 169 17.26 7.70 3.54
C LYS A 169 18.57 8.51 3.59
N GLU A 170 19.19 8.61 4.77
CA GLU A 170 20.36 9.48 5.00
C GLU A 170 21.71 8.75 4.85
N LYS A 171 21.69 7.46 4.50
CA LYS A 171 22.87 6.63 4.25
C LYS A 171 22.96 6.21 2.78
#